data_b8662735e523bff0a2fbb3f5c286bfc4
#
_entry.id   b8662735e523bff0a2fbb3f5c286bfc4
#
_cell.length_a   1.000
_cell.length_b   1.000
_cell.length_c   1.000
_cell.angle_alpha   90.00
_cell.angle_beta   90.00
_cell.angle_gamma   90.00
#
_symmetry.space_group_name_H-M   'P 1'
#
loop_
_entity.id
_entity.type
_entity.pdbx_description
1 polymer ?
#
loop_
_entity_poly.entity_id
_entity_poly.type
_entity_poly.pdbx_seq_one_letter_code
_entity_poly.pdbx_strand_id
1 'polypeptide(L)'
;MLDARLERYLNRLSSEQYEYSFVPLMVSGATTDNAPPSALIAERVHLLNEKYHGQVEVQMVTLEDFFKTVLSECGEIPVYRGDWNDWWADGAGSTPAVLKTYRNAQRKLSICDKMDEDKSLGEEWLRRDAVKNMLLYAEHTWGYSSSV
;
A
#
# COMPACT_ATOMS: atom_id res chain seq x y z
N MET A 1 20.78 -10.63 9.04
CA MET A 1 19.72 -9.65 9.43
C MET A 1 18.31 -10.15 9.10
N LEU A 2 18.03 -10.62 7.90
CA LEU A 2 16.70 -11.19 7.51
C LEU A 2 16.38 -12.44 8.34
N ASP A 3 17.33 -13.34 8.50
CA ASP A 3 17.25 -14.57 9.27
C ASP A 3 16.78 -14.33 10.73
N ALA A 4 17.47 -13.49 11.48
CA ALA A 4 17.08 -13.19 12.87
C ALA A 4 15.73 -12.46 13.00
N ARG A 5 15.27 -11.80 11.93
CA ARG A 5 13.93 -11.20 11.90
C ARG A 5 12.87 -12.26 11.63
N LEU A 6 13.14 -13.22 10.73
CA LEU A 6 12.26 -14.34 10.47
C LEU A 6 12.07 -15.19 11.72
N GLU A 7 13.13 -15.59 12.41
CA GLU A 7 13.03 -16.36 13.64
C GLU A 7 12.16 -15.66 14.72
N ARG A 8 12.40 -14.37 14.94
CA ARG A 8 11.59 -13.60 15.90
C ARG A 8 10.12 -13.52 15.48
N TYR A 9 9.86 -13.39 14.18
CA TYR A 9 8.51 -13.31 13.67
C TYR A 9 7.77 -14.65 13.84
N LEU A 10 8.40 -15.76 13.49
CA LEU A 10 7.84 -17.10 13.68
C LEU A 10 7.60 -17.43 15.15
N ASN A 11 8.54 -17.09 16.02
CA ASN A 11 8.37 -17.28 17.48
C ASN A 11 7.20 -16.44 18.02
N ARG A 12 7.03 -15.21 17.53
CA ARG A 12 5.90 -14.37 17.90
C ARG A 12 4.59 -14.99 17.45
N LEU A 13 4.46 -15.41 16.18
CA LEU A 13 3.27 -16.06 15.65
C LEU A 13 2.92 -17.31 16.44
N SER A 14 3.91 -18.13 16.78
CA SER A 14 3.70 -19.31 17.65
C SER A 14 3.18 -18.93 19.03
N SER A 15 3.70 -17.85 19.63
CA SER A 15 3.24 -17.37 20.96
C SER A 15 1.81 -16.77 20.89
N GLU A 16 1.42 -16.24 19.75
CA GLU A 16 0.09 -15.69 19.47
C GLU A 16 -0.92 -16.76 18.99
N GLN A 17 -0.50 -18.04 18.95
CA GLN A 17 -1.33 -19.15 18.48
C GLN A 17 -1.87 -18.95 17.06
N TYR A 18 -1.01 -18.48 16.16
CA TYR A 18 -1.37 -18.28 14.76
C TYR A 18 -1.72 -19.61 14.08
N GLU A 19 -2.93 -19.71 13.53
CA GLU A 19 -3.52 -20.99 13.11
C GLU A 19 -3.27 -21.37 11.64
N TYR A 20 -2.79 -20.42 10.81
CA TYR A 20 -2.61 -20.67 9.39
C TYR A 20 -1.24 -21.23 9.05
N SER A 21 -1.16 -22.01 7.98
CA SER A 21 0.08 -22.65 7.51
C SER A 21 1.01 -21.67 6.77
N PHE A 22 0.56 -20.47 6.44
CA PHE A 22 1.30 -19.46 5.70
C PHE A 22 1.31 -18.10 6.42
N VAL A 23 2.29 -17.28 6.11
CA VAL A 23 2.40 -15.92 6.64
C VAL A 23 2.99 -14.98 5.60
N PRO A 24 2.40 -13.78 5.40
CA PRO A 24 2.97 -12.80 4.48
C PRO A 24 4.24 -12.15 5.06
N LEU A 25 5.26 -12.02 4.23
CA LEU A 25 6.44 -11.24 4.52
C LEU A 25 6.59 -10.15 3.47
N MET A 26 6.52 -8.89 3.90
CA MET A 26 6.89 -7.77 3.05
C MET A 26 8.36 -7.44 3.29
N VAL A 27 9.14 -7.47 2.23
CA VAL A 27 10.57 -7.12 2.27
C VAL A 27 10.78 -5.85 1.47
N SER A 28 11.11 -4.78 2.16
CA SER A 28 11.59 -3.52 1.59
C SER A 28 13.08 -3.32 1.89
N GLY A 29 13.64 -2.16 1.62
CA GLY A 29 15.04 -1.89 1.90
C GLY A 29 15.44 -2.06 3.36
N ALA A 30 16.72 -2.25 3.61
CA ALA A 30 17.25 -2.50 4.95
C ALA A 30 17.06 -1.31 5.92
N THR A 31 17.02 -0.09 5.37
CA THR A 31 16.99 1.17 6.14
C THR A 31 15.90 2.12 5.70
N THR A 32 15.20 1.82 4.61
CA THR A 32 14.14 2.65 4.03
C THR A 32 13.13 1.78 3.28
N ASP A 33 11.89 2.19 3.28
CA ASP A 33 10.79 1.60 2.49
C ASP A 33 10.89 1.92 0.99
N ASN A 34 11.61 2.99 0.62
CA ASN A 34 11.82 3.43 -0.76
C ASN A 34 13.14 2.92 -1.36
N ALA A 35 13.62 1.77 -0.94
CA ALA A 35 14.85 1.20 -1.49
C ALA A 35 14.61 0.59 -2.89
N PRO A 36 15.61 0.64 -3.77
CA PRO A 36 15.53 -0.01 -5.07
C PRO A 36 15.40 -1.54 -4.92
N PRO A 37 14.83 -2.22 -5.91
CA PRO A 37 14.81 -3.68 -5.96
C PRO A 37 16.22 -4.26 -5.84
N SER A 38 16.35 -5.38 -5.14
CA SER A 38 17.63 -6.07 -4.96
C SER A 38 17.56 -7.50 -5.43
N ALA A 39 18.41 -7.88 -6.39
CA ALA A 39 18.53 -9.27 -6.86
C ALA A 39 19.02 -10.23 -5.75
N LEU A 40 19.66 -9.71 -4.70
CA LEU A 40 20.14 -10.50 -3.57
C LEU A 40 19.00 -11.15 -2.78
N ILE A 41 17.76 -10.73 -2.97
CA ILE A 41 16.63 -11.35 -2.26
C ILE A 41 16.44 -12.81 -2.66
N ALA A 42 16.62 -13.14 -3.94
CA ALA A 42 16.52 -14.53 -4.43
C ALA A 42 17.56 -15.44 -3.77
N GLU A 43 18.81 -14.97 -3.68
CA GLU A 43 19.88 -15.70 -2.98
C GLU A 43 19.56 -15.88 -1.49
N ARG A 44 19.01 -14.84 -0.85
CA ARG A 44 18.63 -14.91 0.57
C ARG A 44 17.49 -15.88 0.82
N VAL A 45 16.50 -15.92 -0.06
CA VAL A 45 15.42 -16.90 0.00
C VAL A 45 15.97 -18.33 -0.12
N HIS A 46 16.89 -18.56 -1.07
CA HIS A 46 17.54 -19.87 -1.21
C HIS A 46 18.28 -20.31 0.07
N LEU A 47 19.12 -19.44 0.63
CA LEU A 47 19.85 -19.72 1.89
C LEU A 47 18.92 -19.97 3.08
N LEU A 48 17.77 -19.27 3.15
CA LEU A 48 16.78 -19.52 4.20
C LEU A 48 16.12 -20.89 4.05
N ASN A 49 15.78 -21.28 2.81
CA ASN A 49 15.16 -22.57 2.53
C ASN A 49 16.14 -23.74 2.79
N GLU A 50 17.43 -23.56 2.54
CA GLU A 50 18.43 -24.54 2.95
C GLU A 50 18.53 -24.65 4.48
N LYS A 51 18.58 -23.52 5.18
CA LYS A 51 18.71 -23.48 6.65
C LYS A 51 17.50 -24.09 7.36
N TYR A 52 16.31 -23.81 6.89
CA TYR A 52 15.05 -24.23 7.53
C TYR A 52 14.37 -25.39 6.83
N HIS A 53 15.12 -26.16 6.05
CA HIS A 53 14.62 -27.29 5.30
C HIS A 53 13.72 -28.21 6.13
N GLY A 54 12.52 -28.50 5.62
CA GLY A 54 11.53 -29.34 6.30
C GLY A 54 10.76 -28.68 7.47
N GLN A 55 11.07 -27.42 7.79
CA GLN A 55 10.38 -26.66 8.83
C GLN A 55 9.60 -25.46 8.27
N VAL A 56 10.25 -24.68 7.41
CA VAL A 56 9.70 -23.46 6.80
C VAL A 56 10.16 -23.40 5.35
N GLU A 57 9.27 -23.05 4.46
CA GLU A 57 9.57 -22.72 3.08
C GLU A 57 9.25 -21.26 2.81
N VAL A 58 10.22 -20.51 2.30
CA VAL A 58 10.06 -19.11 1.90
C VAL A 58 9.94 -19.05 0.38
N GLN A 59 8.84 -18.47 -0.10
CA GLN A 59 8.56 -18.32 -1.52
C GLN A 59 8.37 -16.86 -1.88
N MET A 60 8.88 -16.46 -3.06
CA MET A 60 8.52 -15.19 -3.68
C MET A 60 7.26 -15.42 -4.52
N VAL A 61 6.19 -14.74 -4.17
CA VAL A 61 4.89 -14.93 -4.82
C VAL A 61 4.34 -13.60 -5.33
N THR A 62 3.45 -13.66 -6.30
CA THR A 62 2.64 -12.51 -6.69
C THR A 62 1.53 -12.27 -5.64
N LEU A 63 0.97 -11.06 -5.61
CA LEU A 63 -0.21 -10.81 -4.77
C LEU A 63 -1.39 -11.72 -5.14
N GLU A 64 -1.54 -12.02 -6.43
CA GLU A 64 -2.59 -12.93 -6.90
C GLU A 64 -2.44 -14.33 -6.30
N ASP A 65 -1.25 -14.90 -6.34
CA ASP A 65 -0.99 -16.24 -5.79
C ASP A 65 -1.11 -16.26 -4.27
N PHE A 66 -0.64 -15.20 -3.60
CA PHE A 66 -0.86 -15.04 -2.17
C PHE A 66 -2.35 -15.04 -1.80
N PHE A 67 -3.17 -14.24 -2.49
CA PHE A 67 -4.61 -14.19 -2.21
C PHE A 67 -5.34 -15.47 -2.59
N LYS A 68 -4.89 -16.26 -3.57
CA LYS A 68 -5.41 -17.62 -3.81
C LYS A 68 -5.20 -18.52 -2.59
N THR A 69 -4.01 -18.47 -1.97
CA THR A 69 -3.72 -19.21 -0.74
C THR A 69 -4.62 -18.73 0.42
N VAL A 70 -4.74 -17.41 0.60
CA VAL A 70 -5.63 -16.84 1.63
C VAL A 70 -7.06 -17.33 1.47
N LEU A 71 -7.62 -17.28 0.26
CA LEU A 71 -8.97 -17.70 -0.03
C LEU A 71 -9.18 -19.22 0.20
N SER A 72 -8.14 -20.03 -0.05
CA SER A 72 -8.22 -21.48 0.15
C SER A 72 -8.14 -21.90 1.62
N GLU A 73 -7.39 -21.17 2.45
CA GLU A 73 -7.14 -21.54 3.84
C GLU A 73 -8.00 -20.78 4.87
N CYS A 74 -8.29 -19.52 4.62
CA CYS A 74 -9.02 -18.68 5.58
C CYS A 74 -10.56 -18.79 5.46
N GLY A 75 -11.06 -19.47 4.43
CA GLY A 75 -12.50 -19.62 4.22
C GLY A 75 -13.18 -18.29 3.91
N GLU A 76 -14.25 -17.97 4.63
CA GLU A 76 -15.00 -16.72 4.41
C GLU A 76 -14.26 -15.51 4.99
N ILE A 77 -13.87 -14.57 4.12
CA ILE A 77 -13.19 -13.35 4.51
C ILE A 77 -14.21 -12.23 4.72
N PRO A 78 -14.18 -11.51 5.86
CA PRO A 78 -15.07 -10.39 6.10
C PRO A 78 -14.92 -9.29 5.06
N VAL A 79 -16.03 -8.78 4.55
CA VAL A 79 -16.05 -7.67 3.60
C VAL A 79 -16.27 -6.36 4.33
N TYR A 80 -15.28 -5.48 4.27
CA TYR A 80 -15.36 -4.12 4.81
C TYR A 80 -15.51 -3.12 3.66
N ARG A 81 -16.35 -2.11 3.88
CA ARG A 81 -16.58 -1.02 2.92
C ARG A 81 -16.35 0.30 3.62
N GLY A 82 -15.75 1.25 2.91
CA GLY A 82 -15.44 2.58 3.41
C GLY A 82 -14.04 3.02 3.04
N ASP A 83 -13.66 4.20 3.51
CA ASP A 83 -12.32 4.74 3.32
C ASP A 83 -11.33 4.05 4.28
N TRP A 84 -10.21 3.61 3.75
CA TRP A 84 -9.14 2.96 4.50
C TRP A 84 -8.01 3.95 4.73
N ASN A 85 -8.29 4.96 5.55
CA ASN A 85 -7.29 5.96 5.89
C ASN A 85 -6.23 5.36 6.81
N ASP A 86 -4.97 5.67 6.51
CA ASP A 86 -3.89 5.43 7.44
C ASP A 86 -3.63 6.66 8.34
N TRP A 87 -2.62 6.58 9.20
CA TRP A 87 -2.27 7.66 10.11
C TRP A 87 -1.73 8.92 9.40
N TRP A 88 -1.29 8.82 8.14
CA TRP A 88 -0.86 9.97 7.34
C TRP A 88 -2.01 10.94 7.02
N ALA A 89 -3.25 10.54 7.26
CA ALA A 89 -4.41 11.45 7.11
C ALA A 89 -4.34 12.70 8.00
N ASP A 90 -3.54 12.70 9.07
CA ASP A 90 -3.27 13.88 9.90
C ASP A 90 -2.54 14.99 9.12
N GLY A 91 -1.75 14.63 8.10
CA GLY A 91 -1.04 15.55 7.22
C GLY A 91 -1.93 16.58 6.54
N ALA A 92 -3.22 16.28 6.36
CA ALA A 92 -4.20 17.25 5.85
C ALA A 92 -4.27 18.54 6.68
N GLY A 93 -4.01 18.46 7.98
CA GLY A 93 -3.94 19.60 8.89
C GLY A 93 -2.70 20.47 8.72
N SER A 94 -1.64 19.96 8.13
CA SER A 94 -0.34 20.66 8.00
C SER A 94 -0.37 21.78 6.97
N THR A 95 -1.27 21.72 5.98
CA THR A 95 -1.39 22.71 4.89
C THR A 95 -2.82 23.24 4.71
N PRO A 96 -3.43 23.89 5.73
CA PRO A 96 -4.86 24.23 5.72
C PRO A 96 -5.25 25.19 4.60
N ALA A 97 -4.38 26.12 4.22
CA ALA A 97 -4.65 27.05 3.14
C ALA A 97 -4.66 26.35 1.77
N VAL A 98 -3.73 25.42 1.54
CA VAL A 98 -3.66 24.63 0.31
C VAL A 98 -4.80 23.62 0.27
N LEU A 99 -5.13 23.00 1.40
CA LEU A 99 -6.30 22.11 1.53
C LEU A 99 -7.62 22.83 1.17
N LYS A 100 -7.79 24.07 1.59
CA LYS A 100 -8.94 24.90 1.19
C LYS A 100 -8.99 25.07 -0.34
N THR A 101 -7.84 25.34 -0.97
CA THR A 101 -7.73 25.48 -2.42
C THR A 101 -8.08 24.18 -3.13
N TYR A 102 -7.55 23.06 -2.64
CA TYR A 102 -7.85 21.71 -3.12
C TYR A 102 -9.36 21.41 -3.05
N ARG A 103 -10.00 21.66 -1.92
CA ARG A 103 -11.45 21.47 -1.75
C ARG A 103 -12.28 22.36 -2.69
N ASN A 104 -11.81 23.58 -2.97
CA ASN A 104 -12.44 24.44 -3.97
C ASN A 104 -12.29 23.89 -5.39
N ALA A 105 -11.12 23.35 -5.74
CA ALA A 105 -10.89 22.69 -7.02
C ALA A 105 -11.79 21.47 -7.22
N GLN A 106 -11.92 20.61 -6.20
CA GLN A 106 -12.85 19.48 -6.23
C GLN A 106 -14.29 19.91 -6.52
N ARG A 107 -14.78 20.94 -5.82
CA ARG A 107 -16.14 21.46 -6.04
C ARG A 107 -16.32 22.02 -7.43
N LYS A 108 -15.36 22.80 -7.94
CA LYS A 108 -15.40 23.36 -9.28
C LYS A 108 -15.42 22.24 -10.35
N LEU A 109 -14.56 21.23 -10.21
CA LEU A 109 -14.55 20.10 -11.13
C LEU A 109 -15.90 19.36 -11.12
N SER A 110 -16.47 19.12 -9.95
CA SER A 110 -17.78 18.47 -9.83
C SER A 110 -18.91 19.32 -10.48
N ILE A 111 -18.82 20.66 -10.40
CA ILE A 111 -19.77 21.54 -11.10
C ILE A 111 -19.58 21.44 -12.61
N CYS A 112 -18.32 21.49 -13.11
CA CYS A 112 -18.03 21.32 -14.52
C CYS A 112 -18.57 19.97 -15.05
N ASP A 113 -18.33 18.88 -14.33
CA ASP A 113 -18.81 17.55 -14.73
C ASP A 113 -20.36 17.48 -14.80
N LYS A 114 -21.06 18.21 -13.93
CA LYS A 114 -22.53 18.28 -13.95
C LYS A 114 -23.10 19.20 -15.04
N MET A 115 -22.36 20.23 -15.42
CA MET A 115 -22.77 21.17 -16.46
C MET A 115 -22.43 20.69 -17.86
N ASP A 116 -21.48 19.77 -17.97
CA ASP A 116 -20.95 19.22 -19.22
C ASP A 116 -20.91 17.69 -19.13
N GLU A 117 -22.09 17.08 -18.99
CA GLU A 117 -22.24 15.63 -18.81
C GLU A 117 -21.71 14.84 -20.01
N ASP A 118 -21.88 15.37 -21.21
CA ASP A 118 -21.41 14.77 -22.46
C ASP A 118 -19.97 15.18 -22.82
N LYS A 119 -19.32 16.01 -21.97
CA LYS A 119 -17.92 16.47 -22.13
C LYS A 119 -17.66 17.18 -23.46
N SER A 120 -18.64 17.96 -23.94
CA SER A 120 -18.59 18.66 -25.21
C SER A 120 -18.05 20.09 -25.13
N LEU A 121 -18.00 20.70 -23.93
CA LEU A 121 -17.70 22.11 -23.73
C LEU A 121 -16.22 22.41 -23.46
N GLY A 122 -15.39 21.42 -23.18
CA GLY A 122 -14.01 21.62 -22.80
C GLY A 122 -13.04 20.63 -23.44
N GLU A 123 -11.76 20.97 -23.35
CA GLU A 123 -10.70 20.09 -23.80
C GLU A 123 -10.44 19.00 -22.75
N GLU A 124 -10.54 17.74 -23.10
CA GLU A 124 -10.37 16.59 -22.20
C GLU A 124 -9.00 16.61 -21.48
N TRP A 125 -7.97 17.14 -22.13
CA TRP A 125 -6.65 17.24 -21.50
C TRP A 125 -6.63 18.20 -20.30
N LEU A 126 -7.41 19.29 -20.33
CA LEU A 126 -7.53 20.23 -19.21
C LEU A 126 -8.14 19.54 -17.98
N ARG A 127 -9.17 18.75 -18.22
CA ARG A 127 -9.80 17.98 -17.15
C ARG A 127 -8.84 16.94 -16.55
N ARG A 128 -8.14 16.21 -17.41
CA ARG A 128 -7.13 15.24 -16.99
C ARG A 128 -6.00 15.88 -16.19
N ASP A 129 -5.51 17.04 -16.63
CA ASP A 129 -4.46 17.77 -15.92
C ASP A 129 -4.94 18.28 -14.55
N ALA A 130 -6.17 18.79 -14.47
CA ALA A 130 -6.77 19.18 -13.19
C ALA A 130 -6.88 18.00 -12.22
N VAL A 131 -7.37 16.85 -12.67
CA VAL A 131 -7.46 15.62 -11.86
C VAL A 131 -6.07 15.16 -11.43
N LYS A 132 -5.10 15.13 -12.35
CA LYS A 132 -3.71 14.75 -12.05
C LYS A 132 -3.12 15.62 -10.95
N ASN A 133 -3.24 16.95 -11.06
CA ASN A 133 -2.71 17.87 -10.06
C ASN A 133 -3.41 17.72 -8.69
N MET A 134 -4.72 17.44 -8.68
CA MET A 134 -5.43 17.13 -7.45
C MET A 134 -4.95 15.82 -6.82
N LEU A 135 -4.70 14.77 -7.60
CA LEU A 135 -4.16 13.50 -7.11
C LEU A 135 -2.74 13.65 -6.56
N LEU A 136 -1.89 14.44 -7.23
CA LEU A 136 -0.53 14.73 -6.76
C LEU A 136 -0.51 15.49 -5.42
N TYR A 137 -1.50 16.34 -5.16
CA TYR A 137 -1.62 16.99 -3.86
C TYR A 137 -2.19 16.06 -2.79
N ALA A 138 -3.18 15.26 -3.15
CA ALA A 138 -3.90 14.38 -2.22
C ALA A 138 -3.20 13.02 -2.01
N GLU A 139 -1.97 12.86 -2.52
CA GLU A 139 -1.18 11.68 -2.18
C GLU A 139 -0.91 11.63 -0.66
N HIS A 140 -0.39 10.54 -0.16
CA HIS A 140 -0.32 10.24 1.29
C HIS A 140 0.41 11.28 2.15
N THR A 141 1.26 12.14 1.58
CA THR A 141 1.99 13.20 2.30
C THR A 141 1.30 14.56 2.28
N TRP A 142 0.22 14.74 1.51
CA TRP A 142 -0.54 15.98 1.38
C TRP A 142 0.32 17.18 0.93
N GLY A 143 1.26 16.92 0.03
CA GLY A 143 2.19 17.91 -0.50
C GLY A 143 3.28 18.33 0.49
N TYR A 144 3.52 17.56 1.53
CA TYR A 144 4.56 17.81 2.53
C TYR A 144 5.49 16.60 2.67
N SER A 145 6.78 16.81 2.87
CA SER A 145 7.75 15.72 3.01
C SER A 145 7.77 15.12 4.41
N SER A 146 7.20 15.81 5.39
CA SER A 146 7.06 15.35 6.77
C SER A 146 5.91 16.09 7.42
N SER A 147 5.03 15.38 8.10
CA SER A 147 3.92 15.96 8.87
C SER A 147 4.32 16.41 10.28
N VAL A 148 5.60 16.23 10.64
CA VAL A 148 6.15 16.56 11.98
C VAL A 148 7.39 17.44 11.85
#